data_52658323e8e80d8b9319c71d726e9021
#
_entry.id   52658323e8e80d8b9319c71d726e9021
#
_cell.length_a   1.000
_cell.length_b   1.000
_cell.length_c   1.000
_cell.angle_alpha   90.00
_cell.angle_beta   90.00
_cell.angle_gamma   90.00
#
_symmetry.space_group_name_H-M   'P 1'
#
loop_
_entity.id
_entity.type
_entity.pdbx_description
1 polymer ?
#
loop_
_entity_poly.entity_id
_entity_poly.type
_entity_poly.pdbx_seq_one_letter_code
_entity_poly.pdbx_strand_id
1 'polypeptide(L)'
;MGTAMSESPAHDTRHHSYSPGLEGVIAGESALCLVDEGEAGLLYRGYGIADLADHSTFEEVAYLLLFGHLPTPQEMKAFAVQMTEQSLLPRPVEAFLDVVPKGSHPMDVLRTGMSILGMTDPEAGDNSAEAKVRKSVRLLAQIPLFISAADRFDRGAPLLPRHSDLSFAENLLYLLTGQKGDDRAKAMARVLDVSLILYAEHEFNASTFSARVTASTMTDLHSAITSAIGTLKGPLHGGANEAVAQMFLEIGSPAKAERWVRESLASKRRIM
;
A
#
# COMPACT_ATOMS: atom_id res chain seq x y z
N MET A 1 -23.28 70.72 8.47
CA MET A 1 -22.41 69.82 7.66
C MET A 1 -21.78 68.88 8.63
N GLY A 2 -22.34 67.70 8.76
CA GLY A 2 -21.86 66.64 9.64
C GLY A 2 -21.19 65.59 8.78
N THR A 3 -19.92 65.36 9.02
CA THR A 3 -19.13 64.32 8.41
C THR A 3 -19.42 62.99 9.11
N ALA A 4 -20.04 62.07 8.39
CA ALA A 4 -20.23 60.67 8.82
C ALA A 4 -18.88 59.95 8.78
N MET A 5 -18.42 59.46 9.93
CA MET A 5 -17.31 58.55 10.03
C MET A 5 -17.78 57.14 9.59
N SER A 6 -17.18 56.60 8.55
CA SER A 6 -17.39 55.23 8.12
C SER A 6 -16.77 54.27 9.14
N GLU A 7 -17.57 53.43 9.76
CA GLU A 7 -17.10 52.31 10.56
C GLU A 7 -16.44 51.25 9.64
N SER A 8 -15.18 50.94 9.92
CA SER A 8 -14.49 49.81 9.30
C SER A 8 -15.12 48.50 9.79
N PRO A 9 -15.25 47.48 8.91
CA PRO A 9 -15.81 46.20 9.33
C PRO A 9 -14.88 45.53 10.35
N ALA A 10 -15.47 45.09 11.46
CA ALA A 10 -14.81 44.32 12.50
C ALA A 10 -14.12 43.08 11.90
N HIS A 11 -12.81 42.95 12.09
CA HIS A 11 -12.10 41.74 11.81
C HIS A 11 -12.67 40.62 12.69
N ASP A 12 -13.35 39.65 12.05
CA ASP A 12 -13.80 38.40 12.66
C ASP A 12 -12.57 37.58 13.06
N THR A 13 -12.12 37.75 14.30
CA THR A 13 -11.06 36.92 14.90
C THR A 13 -11.70 35.60 15.32
N ARG A 14 -12.00 34.74 14.34
CA ARG A 14 -12.21 33.33 14.65
C ARG A 14 -10.88 32.78 15.14
N HIS A 15 -10.77 32.53 16.41
CA HIS A 15 -9.70 31.75 17.01
C HIS A 15 -9.83 30.34 16.43
N HIS A 16 -9.09 30.05 15.38
CA HIS A 16 -8.87 28.67 14.96
C HIS A 16 -8.09 28.00 16.09
N SER A 17 -8.79 27.19 16.89
CA SER A 17 -8.12 26.39 17.91
C SER A 17 -7.10 25.49 17.23
N TYR A 18 -5.83 25.62 17.61
CA TYR A 18 -4.78 24.72 17.15
C TYR A 18 -5.10 23.28 17.56
N SER A 19 -5.16 22.35 16.62
CA SER A 19 -5.41 20.93 16.84
C SER A 19 -4.08 20.17 16.65
N PRO A 20 -3.41 19.77 17.74
CA PRO A 20 -2.15 19.04 17.65
C PRO A 20 -2.33 17.76 16.82
N GLY A 21 -1.45 17.55 15.83
CA GLY A 21 -1.49 16.34 15.00
C GLY A 21 -2.76 16.18 14.15
N LEU A 22 -3.52 17.27 13.92
CA LEU A 22 -4.82 17.25 13.24
C LEU A 22 -5.91 16.49 14.01
N GLU A 23 -5.78 16.30 15.31
CA GLU A 23 -6.79 15.64 16.14
C GLU A 23 -8.14 16.34 16.01
N GLY A 24 -9.20 15.57 15.70
CA GLY A 24 -10.55 16.10 15.50
C GLY A 24 -10.77 16.85 14.18
N VAL A 25 -9.77 16.93 13.30
CA VAL A 25 -9.92 17.54 11.98
C VAL A 25 -10.42 16.47 11.00
N ILE A 26 -11.58 16.74 10.37
CA ILE A 26 -12.13 15.87 9.32
C ILE A 26 -11.27 16.02 8.07
N ALA A 27 -10.57 14.95 7.70
CA ALA A 27 -9.72 14.92 6.50
C ALA A 27 -10.50 14.72 5.20
N GLY A 28 -11.66 14.08 5.27
CA GLY A 28 -12.52 13.80 4.12
C GLY A 28 -13.49 12.66 4.39
N GLU A 29 -14.25 12.29 3.36
CA GLU A 29 -15.13 11.12 3.36
C GLU A 29 -14.56 10.02 2.49
N SER A 30 -14.77 8.76 2.86
CA SER A 30 -14.37 7.58 2.08
C SER A 30 -15.56 6.63 1.94
N ALA A 31 -15.76 6.12 0.72
CA ALA A 31 -16.70 5.04 0.45
C ALA A 31 -15.99 3.66 0.37
N LEU A 32 -14.67 3.61 0.61
CA LEU A 32 -13.89 2.39 0.45
C LEU A 32 -13.91 1.54 1.71
N CYS A 33 -13.79 2.18 2.86
CA CYS A 33 -13.55 1.53 4.12
C CYS A 33 -14.30 2.24 5.24
N LEU A 34 -14.72 1.49 6.23
CA LEU A 34 -15.22 1.96 7.51
C LEU A 34 -14.51 1.19 8.62
N VAL A 35 -13.89 1.92 9.54
CA VAL A 35 -13.40 1.38 10.80
C VAL A 35 -14.49 1.63 11.85
N ASP A 36 -15.19 0.56 12.23
CA ASP A 36 -16.25 0.61 13.23
C ASP A 36 -15.72 0.15 14.58
N GLU A 37 -15.90 0.97 15.61
CA GLU A 37 -15.52 0.62 17.00
C GLU A 37 -16.48 -0.42 17.61
N GLY A 38 -17.58 -0.76 16.94
CA GLY A 38 -18.57 -1.75 17.34
C GLY A 38 -18.24 -3.18 16.88
N GLU A 39 -19.29 -3.99 16.71
CA GLU A 39 -19.17 -5.41 16.33
C GLU A 39 -18.70 -5.62 14.89
N ALA A 40 -18.93 -4.64 14.00
CA ALA A 40 -18.59 -4.78 12.59
C ALA A 40 -17.08 -4.70 12.31
N GLY A 41 -16.32 -4.02 13.17
CA GLY A 41 -14.87 -3.89 13.03
C GLY A 41 -14.48 -3.16 11.75
N LEU A 42 -13.65 -3.78 10.91
CA LEU A 42 -13.21 -3.24 9.62
C LEU A 42 -14.09 -3.73 8.49
N LEU A 43 -14.64 -2.80 7.70
CA LEU A 43 -15.47 -3.07 6.54
C LEU A 43 -14.85 -2.52 5.27
N TYR A 44 -14.77 -3.30 4.20
CA TYR A 44 -14.42 -2.86 2.85
C TYR A 44 -15.68 -2.81 1.97
N ARG A 45 -16.09 -1.63 1.53
CA ARG A 45 -17.30 -1.45 0.72
C ARG A 45 -18.54 -2.13 1.32
N GLY A 46 -18.61 -2.22 2.66
CA GLY A 46 -19.71 -2.85 3.39
C GLY A 46 -19.54 -4.35 3.67
N TYR A 47 -18.47 -4.98 3.19
CA TYR A 47 -18.14 -6.37 3.50
C TYR A 47 -17.21 -6.44 4.71
N GLY A 48 -17.52 -7.34 5.65
CA GLY A 48 -16.68 -7.56 6.84
C GLY A 48 -15.31 -8.11 6.48
N ILE A 49 -14.25 -7.59 7.13
CA ILE A 49 -12.88 -8.01 6.84
C ILE A 49 -12.65 -9.50 7.13
N ALA A 50 -13.30 -10.05 8.15
CA ALA A 50 -13.22 -11.48 8.46
C ALA A 50 -13.79 -12.34 7.32
N ASP A 51 -14.96 -11.99 6.81
CA ASP A 51 -15.59 -12.70 5.68
C ASP A 51 -14.71 -12.63 4.42
N LEU A 52 -14.15 -11.46 4.12
CA LEU A 52 -13.24 -11.31 2.98
C LEU A 52 -11.96 -12.13 3.17
N ALA A 53 -11.38 -12.13 4.37
CA ALA A 53 -10.17 -12.90 4.68
C ALA A 53 -10.42 -14.43 4.59
N ASP A 54 -11.60 -14.90 4.98
CA ASP A 54 -11.92 -16.33 4.97
C ASP A 54 -12.35 -16.84 3.59
N HIS A 55 -13.07 -16.03 2.81
CA HIS A 55 -13.82 -16.50 1.63
C HIS A 55 -13.40 -15.84 0.31
N SER A 56 -12.54 -14.82 0.33
CA SER A 56 -12.08 -14.14 -0.87
C SER A 56 -10.58 -14.35 -1.12
N THR A 57 -10.15 -13.97 -2.33
CA THR A 57 -8.76 -13.80 -2.71
C THR A 57 -8.39 -12.32 -2.71
N PHE A 58 -7.09 -12.00 -2.68
CA PHE A 58 -6.64 -10.62 -2.79
C PHE A 58 -7.08 -9.96 -4.10
N GLU A 59 -7.10 -10.71 -5.21
CA GLU A 59 -7.56 -10.18 -6.49
C GLU A 59 -9.04 -9.76 -6.45
N GLU A 60 -9.90 -10.55 -5.80
CA GLU A 60 -11.32 -10.20 -5.62
C GLU A 60 -11.48 -8.96 -4.75
N VAL A 61 -10.68 -8.82 -3.69
CA VAL A 61 -10.69 -7.64 -2.82
C VAL A 61 -10.13 -6.41 -3.55
N ALA A 62 -9.07 -6.56 -4.33
CA ALA A 62 -8.55 -5.48 -5.17
C ALA A 62 -9.60 -5.01 -6.19
N TYR A 63 -10.31 -5.95 -6.81
CA TYR A 63 -11.42 -5.64 -7.69
C TYR A 63 -12.54 -4.89 -6.95
N LEU A 64 -12.97 -5.39 -5.79
CA LEU A 64 -13.97 -4.74 -4.93
C LEU A 64 -13.62 -3.29 -4.62
N LEU A 65 -12.39 -3.03 -4.22
CA LEU A 65 -11.93 -1.68 -3.86
C LEU A 65 -11.87 -0.75 -5.08
N LEU A 66 -11.46 -1.25 -6.25
CA LEU A 66 -11.36 -0.46 -7.48
C LEU A 66 -12.72 -0.20 -8.14
N PHE A 67 -13.60 -1.20 -8.18
CA PHE A 67 -14.85 -1.16 -8.95
C PHE A 67 -16.12 -1.03 -8.08
N GLY A 68 -16.02 -1.24 -6.78
CA GLY A 68 -17.09 -1.01 -5.81
C GLY A 68 -18.00 -2.20 -5.53
N HIS A 69 -17.75 -3.36 -6.14
CA HIS A 69 -18.48 -4.63 -5.92
C HIS A 69 -17.54 -5.82 -6.11
N LEU A 70 -17.88 -6.97 -5.54
CA LEU A 70 -17.16 -8.22 -5.79
C LEU A 70 -17.35 -8.66 -7.23
N PRO A 71 -16.31 -9.20 -7.89
CA PRO A 71 -16.39 -9.56 -9.30
C PRO A 71 -17.27 -10.78 -9.53
N THR A 72 -18.01 -10.77 -10.62
CA THR A 72 -18.56 -12.01 -11.19
C THR A 72 -17.41 -12.87 -11.74
N PRO A 73 -17.63 -14.18 -11.98
CA PRO A 73 -16.59 -15.04 -12.58
C PRO A 73 -16.06 -14.52 -13.94
N GLN A 74 -16.91 -13.87 -14.72
CA GLN A 74 -16.52 -13.28 -16.00
C GLN A 74 -15.63 -12.03 -15.82
N GLU A 75 -16.00 -11.16 -14.90
CA GLU A 75 -15.22 -9.96 -14.55
C GLU A 75 -13.86 -10.33 -13.94
N MET A 76 -13.84 -11.34 -13.05
CA MET A 76 -12.60 -11.83 -12.47
C MET A 76 -11.65 -12.37 -13.53
N LYS A 77 -12.17 -13.13 -14.49
CA LYS A 77 -11.37 -13.63 -15.61
C LYS A 77 -10.80 -12.48 -16.46
N ALA A 78 -11.61 -11.47 -16.76
CA ALA A 78 -11.16 -10.30 -17.51
C ALA A 78 -10.09 -9.51 -16.74
N PHE A 79 -10.27 -9.34 -15.43
CA PHE A 79 -9.32 -8.67 -14.56
C PHE A 79 -7.97 -9.40 -14.49
N ALA A 80 -7.99 -10.72 -14.35
CA ALA A 80 -6.78 -11.56 -14.35
C ALA A 80 -6.01 -11.47 -15.68
N VAL A 81 -6.73 -11.43 -16.81
CA VAL A 81 -6.12 -11.22 -18.14
C VAL A 81 -5.45 -9.86 -18.19
N GLN A 82 -6.14 -8.79 -17.79
CA GLN A 82 -5.58 -7.43 -17.77
C GLN A 82 -4.32 -7.36 -16.91
N MET A 83 -4.34 -7.92 -15.69
CA MET A 83 -3.16 -7.96 -14.83
C MET A 83 -2.00 -8.72 -15.48
N THR A 84 -2.29 -9.82 -16.17
CA THR A 84 -1.26 -10.60 -16.86
C THR A 84 -0.62 -9.82 -18.01
N GLU A 85 -1.43 -9.15 -18.85
CA GLU A 85 -0.96 -8.32 -19.96
C GLU A 85 -0.13 -7.12 -19.49
N GLN A 86 -0.42 -6.57 -18.32
CA GLN A 86 0.30 -5.45 -17.73
C GLN A 86 1.53 -5.87 -16.88
N SER A 87 1.78 -7.18 -16.75
CA SER A 87 2.89 -7.73 -15.92
C SER A 87 4.23 -7.69 -16.65
N LEU A 88 4.66 -6.50 -17.06
CA LEU A 88 5.94 -6.26 -17.72
C LEU A 88 6.61 -5.03 -17.08
N LEU A 89 7.89 -5.15 -16.77
CA LEU A 89 8.69 -4.01 -16.35
C LEU A 89 9.23 -3.30 -17.61
N PRO A 90 9.06 -1.98 -17.72
CA PRO A 90 9.69 -1.22 -18.79
C PRO A 90 11.22 -1.26 -18.71
N ARG A 91 11.91 -1.31 -19.85
CA ARG A 91 13.38 -1.36 -19.91
C ARG A 91 14.10 -0.30 -19.06
N PRO A 92 13.64 0.97 -18.95
CA PRO A 92 14.25 1.94 -18.05
C PRO A 92 14.23 1.54 -16.57
N VAL A 93 13.21 0.77 -16.13
CA VAL A 93 13.12 0.24 -14.76
C VAL A 93 14.16 -0.86 -14.54
N GLU A 94 14.33 -1.77 -15.51
CA GLU A 94 15.35 -2.81 -15.47
C GLU A 94 16.76 -2.18 -15.43
N ALA A 95 17.03 -1.20 -16.32
CA ALA A 95 18.29 -0.47 -16.35
C ALA A 95 18.59 0.30 -15.04
N PHE A 96 17.54 0.80 -14.37
CA PHE A 96 17.69 1.40 -13.05
C PHE A 96 18.17 0.38 -12.00
N LEU A 97 17.65 -0.84 -12.01
CA LEU A 97 18.07 -1.89 -11.08
C LEU A 97 19.56 -2.22 -11.23
N ASP A 98 20.10 -2.17 -12.45
CA ASP A 98 21.52 -2.41 -12.72
C ASP A 98 22.47 -1.39 -12.04
N VAL A 99 21.98 -0.20 -11.69
CA VAL A 99 22.76 0.88 -11.10
C VAL A 99 22.43 1.15 -9.63
N VAL A 100 21.47 0.43 -9.05
CA VAL A 100 21.12 0.55 -7.63
C VAL A 100 22.31 0.11 -6.77
N PRO A 101 22.76 0.92 -5.80
CA PRO A 101 23.80 0.50 -4.87
C PRO A 101 23.36 -0.73 -4.06
N LYS A 102 24.23 -1.74 -3.96
CA LYS A 102 23.97 -2.93 -3.15
C LYS A 102 23.67 -2.58 -1.70
N GLY A 103 22.72 -3.29 -1.09
CA GLY A 103 22.28 -3.02 0.27
C GLY A 103 21.41 -1.76 0.42
N SER A 104 20.92 -1.18 -0.67
CA SER A 104 19.94 -0.08 -0.61
C SER A 104 18.67 -0.53 0.08
N HIS A 105 18.08 0.36 0.89
CA HIS A 105 16.82 0.06 1.56
C HIS A 105 15.70 -0.21 0.53
N PRO A 106 14.97 -1.35 0.59
CA PRO A 106 13.99 -1.75 -0.43
C PRO A 106 12.94 -0.69 -0.74
N MET A 107 12.48 0.05 0.29
CA MET A 107 11.51 1.13 0.10
C MET A 107 12.07 2.33 -0.67
N ASP A 108 13.37 2.61 -0.60
CA ASP A 108 14.00 3.67 -1.40
C ASP A 108 14.10 3.25 -2.87
N VAL A 109 14.43 1.99 -3.09
CA VAL A 109 14.46 1.40 -4.43
C VAL A 109 13.06 1.43 -5.05
N LEU A 110 12.03 1.00 -4.31
CA LEU A 110 10.64 1.02 -4.76
C LEU A 110 10.15 2.44 -5.07
N ARG A 111 10.43 3.41 -4.20
CA ARG A 111 10.04 4.80 -4.40
C ARG A 111 10.65 5.38 -5.68
N THR A 112 11.94 5.12 -5.92
CA THR A 112 12.63 5.58 -7.13
C THR A 112 12.09 4.89 -8.37
N GLY A 113 11.91 3.57 -8.32
CA GLY A 113 11.33 2.80 -9.41
C GLY A 113 9.91 3.24 -9.78
N MET A 114 9.10 3.62 -8.79
CA MET A 114 7.76 4.16 -9.03
C MET A 114 7.80 5.46 -9.85
N SER A 115 8.75 6.36 -9.57
CA SER A 115 8.94 7.58 -10.38
C SER A 115 9.36 7.25 -11.82
N ILE A 116 10.21 6.23 -12.01
CA ILE A 116 10.62 5.78 -13.35
C ILE A 116 9.44 5.14 -14.09
N LEU A 117 8.62 4.33 -13.41
CA LEU A 117 7.37 3.80 -13.98
C LEU A 117 6.48 4.93 -14.51
N GLY A 118 6.33 6.03 -13.74
CA GLY A 118 5.58 7.20 -14.17
C GLY A 118 6.14 7.89 -15.42
N MET A 119 7.45 7.97 -15.54
CA MET A 119 8.10 8.54 -16.75
C MET A 119 7.90 7.65 -17.99
N THR A 120 7.64 6.37 -17.82
CA THR A 120 7.47 5.40 -18.90
C THR A 120 6.01 5.10 -19.23
N ASP A 121 5.07 5.54 -18.41
CA ASP A 121 3.64 5.30 -18.63
C ASP A 121 3.09 6.28 -19.70
N PRO A 122 2.62 5.78 -20.85
CA PRO A 122 2.07 6.64 -21.90
C PRO A 122 0.79 7.36 -21.49
N GLU A 123 0.10 6.87 -20.44
CA GLU A 123 -1.13 7.48 -19.90
C GLU A 123 -0.86 8.32 -18.64
N ALA A 124 0.40 8.58 -18.27
CA ALA A 124 0.72 9.27 -17.02
C ALA A 124 -0.07 10.58 -16.84
N GLY A 125 -0.16 11.39 -17.89
CA GLY A 125 -0.86 12.67 -17.87
C GLY A 125 -2.39 12.59 -17.98
N ASP A 126 -2.98 11.44 -18.27
CA ASP A 126 -4.43 11.27 -18.35
C ASP A 126 -5.02 11.02 -16.94
N ASN A 127 -5.78 11.99 -16.44
CA ASN A 127 -6.43 11.95 -15.13
C ASN A 127 -7.93 11.60 -15.21
N SER A 128 -8.43 11.07 -16.34
CA SER A 128 -9.78 10.51 -16.43
C SER A 128 -9.98 9.35 -15.47
N ALA A 129 -11.23 9.07 -15.09
CA ALA A 129 -11.54 7.96 -14.18
C ALA A 129 -11.11 6.61 -14.76
N GLU A 130 -11.35 6.42 -16.06
CA GLU A 130 -11.00 5.21 -16.79
C GLU A 130 -9.47 5.00 -16.86
N ALA A 131 -8.70 6.05 -17.14
CA ALA A 131 -7.23 5.97 -17.15
C ALA A 131 -6.67 5.71 -15.76
N LYS A 132 -7.25 6.27 -14.71
CA LYS A 132 -6.86 5.98 -13.32
C LYS A 132 -7.04 4.50 -12.99
N VAL A 133 -8.16 3.89 -13.38
CA VAL A 133 -8.40 2.45 -13.18
C VAL A 133 -7.36 1.64 -13.96
N ARG A 134 -7.13 1.91 -15.25
CA ARG A 134 -6.13 1.19 -16.05
C ARG A 134 -4.72 1.29 -15.45
N LYS A 135 -4.33 2.50 -15.01
CA LYS A 135 -3.03 2.71 -14.33
C LYS A 135 -2.96 1.96 -12.99
N SER A 136 -4.04 1.92 -12.22
CA SER A 136 -4.09 1.16 -10.96
C SER A 136 -3.91 -0.33 -11.20
N VAL A 137 -4.58 -0.92 -12.20
CA VAL A 137 -4.41 -2.33 -12.58
C VAL A 137 -2.98 -2.59 -13.05
N ARG A 138 -2.39 -1.68 -13.85
CA ARG A 138 -1.00 -1.78 -14.29
C ARG A 138 -0.02 -1.77 -13.12
N LEU A 139 -0.20 -0.87 -12.16
CA LEU A 139 0.63 -0.81 -10.96
C LEU A 139 0.48 -2.04 -10.06
N LEU A 140 -0.73 -2.55 -9.88
CA LEU A 140 -0.96 -3.81 -9.17
C LEU A 140 -0.17 -4.97 -9.82
N ALA A 141 -0.08 -5.01 -11.15
CA ALA A 141 0.66 -6.04 -11.85
C ALA A 141 2.19 -5.82 -11.81
N GLN A 142 2.67 -4.58 -11.87
CA GLN A 142 4.09 -4.24 -11.98
C GLN A 142 4.82 -4.18 -10.64
N ILE A 143 4.16 -3.73 -9.55
CA ILE A 143 4.80 -3.57 -8.25
C ILE A 143 5.39 -4.89 -7.72
N PRO A 144 4.68 -6.04 -7.74
CA PRO A 144 5.25 -7.32 -7.32
C PRO A 144 6.48 -7.75 -8.13
N LEU A 145 6.44 -7.54 -9.45
CA LEU A 145 7.58 -7.81 -10.32
C LEU A 145 8.77 -6.93 -9.97
N PHE A 146 8.53 -5.63 -9.75
CA PHE A 146 9.58 -4.68 -9.39
C PHE A 146 10.22 -5.02 -8.04
N ILE A 147 9.40 -5.30 -7.00
CA ILE A 147 9.90 -5.67 -5.66
C ILE A 147 10.76 -6.94 -5.74
N SER A 148 10.28 -7.96 -6.45
CA SER A 148 11.03 -9.21 -6.61
C SER A 148 12.31 -9.02 -7.43
N ALA A 149 12.26 -8.21 -8.49
CA ALA A 149 13.43 -7.92 -9.30
C ALA A 149 14.49 -7.17 -8.50
N ALA A 150 14.10 -6.18 -7.68
CA ALA A 150 14.99 -5.43 -6.82
C ALA A 150 15.67 -6.33 -5.76
N ASP A 151 14.90 -7.20 -5.10
CA ASP A 151 15.41 -8.15 -4.11
C ASP A 151 16.38 -9.18 -4.75
N ARG A 152 16.00 -9.74 -5.90
CA ARG A 152 16.85 -10.70 -6.61
C ARG A 152 18.12 -10.07 -7.16
N PHE A 153 18.03 -8.85 -7.66
CA PHE A 153 19.19 -8.09 -8.09
C PHE A 153 20.16 -7.84 -6.93
N ASP A 154 19.68 -7.41 -5.77
CA ASP A 154 20.50 -7.18 -4.58
C ASP A 154 21.24 -8.44 -4.15
N ARG A 155 20.56 -9.60 -4.19
CA ARG A 155 21.12 -10.92 -3.87
C ARG A 155 21.95 -11.54 -5.00
N GLY A 156 22.03 -10.94 -6.17
CA GLY A 156 22.68 -11.53 -7.35
C GLY A 156 21.97 -12.78 -7.88
N ALA A 157 20.68 -12.93 -7.64
CA ALA A 157 19.88 -14.05 -8.11
C ALA A 157 19.21 -13.74 -9.46
N PRO A 158 18.96 -14.75 -10.32
CA PRO A 158 18.30 -14.54 -11.61
C PRO A 158 16.86 -14.10 -11.43
N LEU A 159 16.38 -13.19 -12.30
CA LEU A 159 14.97 -12.78 -12.34
C LEU A 159 14.09 -14.01 -12.69
N LEU A 160 12.91 -14.05 -12.08
CA LEU A 160 11.90 -15.07 -12.35
C LEU A 160 10.75 -14.48 -13.16
N PRO A 161 10.24 -15.19 -14.16
CA PRO A 161 9.05 -14.77 -14.88
C PRO A 161 7.79 -15.05 -14.04
N ARG A 162 6.77 -14.22 -14.23
CA ARG A 162 5.43 -14.51 -13.71
C ARG A 162 4.84 -15.75 -14.38
N HIS A 163 4.05 -16.51 -13.64
CA HIS A 163 3.27 -17.65 -14.14
C HIS A 163 1.80 -17.28 -14.27
N SER A 164 1.19 -17.60 -15.42
CA SER A 164 -0.23 -17.30 -15.69
C SER A 164 -1.21 -18.22 -14.96
N ASP A 165 -0.74 -19.36 -14.48
CA ASP A 165 -1.50 -20.39 -13.76
C ASP A 165 -1.48 -20.23 -12.23
N LEU A 166 -0.71 -19.27 -11.73
CA LEU A 166 -0.63 -18.95 -10.32
C LEU A 166 -1.48 -17.72 -9.96
N SER A 167 -2.12 -17.74 -8.79
CA SER A 167 -2.78 -16.57 -8.20
C SER A 167 -1.79 -15.42 -7.94
N PHE A 168 -2.29 -14.27 -7.59
CA PHE A 168 -1.45 -13.10 -7.25
C PHE A 168 -0.48 -13.42 -6.10
N ALA A 169 -1.01 -13.97 -5.00
CA ALA A 169 -0.20 -14.30 -3.83
C ALA A 169 0.81 -15.44 -4.11
N GLU A 170 0.41 -16.47 -4.86
CA GLU A 170 1.32 -17.53 -5.29
C GLU A 170 2.44 -17.00 -6.19
N ASN A 171 2.10 -16.09 -7.14
CA ASN A 171 3.09 -15.43 -7.98
C ASN A 171 4.06 -14.58 -7.16
N LEU A 172 3.55 -13.76 -6.23
CA LEU A 172 4.40 -12.92 -5.38
C LEU A 172 5.37 -13.79 -4.55
N LEU A 173 4.87 -14.87 -3.92
CA LEU A 173 5.71 -15.83 -3.20
C LEU A 173 6.77 -16.45 -4.11
N TYR A 174 6.36 -16.92 -5.28
CA TYR A 174 7.28 -17.53 -6.25
C TYR A 174 8.34 -16.53 -6.72
N LEU A 175 7.96 -15.33 -7.09
CA LEU A 175 8.89 -14.31 -7.56
C LEU A 175 9.95 -13.96 -6.51
N LEU A 176 9.58 -13.89 -5.23
CA LEU A 176 10.50 -13.62 -4.12
C LEU A 176 11.38 -14.82 -3.76
N THR A 177 10.79 -16.00 -3.65
CA THR A 177 11.46 -17.18 -3.04
C THR A 177 11.88 -18.25 -4.03
N GLY A 178 11.28 -18.29 -5.22
CA GLY A 178 11.41 -19.39 -6.18
C GLY A 178 10.56 -20.62 -5.84
N GLN A 179 9.81 -20.59 -4.73
CA GLN A 179 9.00 -21.72 -4.27
C GLN A 179 7.61 -21.71 -4.87
N LYS A 180 7.14 -22.83 -5.38
CA LYS A 180 5.78 -23.03 -5.88
C LYS A 180 5.36 -24.50 -5.88
N GLY A 181 4.06 -24.74 -5.83
CA GLY A 181 3.43 -26.02 -6.19
C GLY A 181 3.33 -27.05 -5.09
N ASP A 182 4.22 -27.10 -4.10
CA ASP A 182 4.09 -28.00 -2.96
C ASP A 182 3.12 -27.47 -1.89
N ASP A 183 2.75 -28.32 -0.93
CA ASP A 183 1.75 -27.96 0.09
C ASP A 183 2.24 -26.83 1.01
N ARG A 184 3.55 -26.75 1.25
CA ARG A 184 4.13 -25.66 2.03
C ARG A 184 4.04 -24.33 1.29
N ALA A 185 4.37 -24.30 0.00
CA ALA A 185 4.25 -23.10 -0.82
C ALA A 185 2.79 -22.63 -0.91
N LYS A 186 1.83 -23.55 -1.07
CA LYS A 186 0.40 -23.23 -1.05
C LYS A 186 -0.04 -22.63 0.29
N ALA A 187 0.36 -23.22 1.40
CA ALA A 187 0.06 -22.70 2.73
C ALA A 187 0.65 -21.30 2.95
N MET A 188 1.90 -21.08 2.54
CA MET A 188 2.56 -19.77 2.61
C MET A 188 1.87 -18.74 1.70
N ALA A 189 1.48 -19.14 0.49
CA ALA A 189 0.75 -18.26 -0.42
C ALA A 189 -0.61 -17.86 0.16
N ARG A 190 -1.35 -18.78 0.82
CA ARG A 190 -2.61 -18.44 1.48
C ARG A 190 -2.41 -17.46 2.64
N VAL A 191 -1.37 -17.62 3.45
CA VAL A 191 -1.02 -16.64 4.50
C VAL A 191 -0.72 -15.28 3.91
N LEU A 192 0.03 -15.24 2.81
CA LEU A 192 0.35 -14.00 2.10
C LEU A 192 -0.91 -13.35 1.51
N ASP A 193 -1.80 -14.12 0.91
CA ASP A 193 -3.06 -13.68 0.35
C ASP A 193 -3.95 -13.03 1.41
N VAL A 194 -4.17 -13.70 2.54
CA VAL A 194 -4.89 -13.14 3.69
C VAL A 194 -4.21 -11.86 4.20
N SER A 195 -2.89 -11.85 4.30
CA SER A 195 -2.15 -10.65 4.72
C SER A 195 -2.39 -9.48 3.77
N LEU A 196 -2.37 -9.70 2.45
CA LEU A 196 -2.65 -8.68 1.46
C LEU A 196 -4.09 -8.14 1.57
N ILE A 197 -5.08 -9.02 1.83
CA ILE A 197 -6.46 -8.61 2.09
C ILE A 197 -6.54 -7.71 3.32
N LEU A 198 -5.94 -8.11 4.44
CA LEU A 198 -5.97 -7.38 5.70
C LEU A 198 -5.27 -6.01 5.62
N TYR A 199 -4.27 -5.87 4.73
CA TYR A 199 -3.52 -4.63 4.54
C TYR A 199 -4.02 -3.77 3.38
N ALA A 200 -5.06 -4.20 2.63
CA ALA A 200 -5.47 -3.54 1.40
C ALA A 200 -6.01 -2.12 1.64
N GLU A 201 -6.74 -1.90 2.73
CA GLU A 201 -7.37 -0.60 3.03
C GLU A 201 -7.55 -0.42 4.54
N HIS A 202 -7.51 0.81 5.00
CA HIS A 202 -7.81 1.16 6.38
C HIS A 202 -8.00 2.70 6.53
N GLU A 203 -8.90 3.27 5.75
CA GLU A 203 -9.27 4.70 5.72
C GLU A 203 -8.09 5.65 5.37
N PHE A 204 -8.06 6.82 6.02
CA PHE A 204 -7.05 7.84 5.78
C PHE A 204 -5.79 7.64 6.59
N ASN A 205 -5.14 6.46 6.47
CA ASN A 205 -3.80 6.30 7.01
C ASN A 205 -2.83 7.33 6.42
N ALA A 206 -1.66 7.50 7.04
CA ALA A 206 -0.71 8.56 6.67
C ALA A 206 -0.29 8.51 5.20
N SER A 207 -0.09 7.32 4.61
CA SER A 207 0.29 7.18 3.20
C SER A 207 -0.88 7.46 2.25
N THR A 208 -2.10 7.03 2.58
CA THR A 208 -3.31 7.38 1.82
C THR A 208 -3.54 8.89 1.86
N PHE A 209 -3.41 9.52 3.03
CA PHE A 209 -3.55 10.97 3.17
C PHE A 209 -2.50 11.71 2.33
N SER A 210 -1.23 11.29 2.39
CA SER A 210 -0.15 11.85 1.57
C SER A 210 -0.43 11.72 0.06
N ALA A 211 -0.87 10.53 -0.39
CA ALA A 211 -1.26 10.31 -1.78
C ALA A 211 -2.42 11.23 -2.20
N ARG A 212 -3.44 11.40 -1.36
CA ARG A 212 -4.58 12.29 -1.63
C ARG A 212 -4.17 13.75 -1.74
N VAL A 213 -3.31 14.23 -0.84
CA VAL A 213 -2.76 15.60 -0.92
C VAL A 213 -2.01 15.79 -2.24
N THR A 214 -1.15 14.84 -2.61
CA THR A 214 -0.41 14.91 -3.87
C THR A 214 -1.36 14.87 -5.08
N ALA A 215 -2.32 13.95 -5.10
CA ALA A 215 -3.29 13.81 -6.18
C ALA A 215 -4.23 15.02 -6.30
N SER A 216 -4.52 15.75 -5.20
CA SER A 216 -5.37 16.94 -5.22
C SER A 216 -4.81 18.07 -6.08
N THR A 217 -3.52 18.07 -6.36
CA THR A 217 -2.86 19.03 -7.26
C THR A 217 -3.05 18.69 -8.74
N MET A 218 -3.80 17.63 -9.05
CA MET A 218 -4.00 17.11 -10.42
C MET A 218 -2.73 16.56 -11.09
N THR A 219 -1.72 16.20 -10.29
CA THR A 219 -0.54 15.47 -10.79
C THR A 219 -0.91 14.04 -11.17
N ASP A 220 0.03 13.31 -11.76
CA ASP A 220 -0.15 11.91 -12.17
C ASP A 220 -0.26 10.94 -10.98
N LEU A 221 -0.84 9.75 -11.23
CA LEU A 221 -1.02 8.72 -10.21
C LEU A 221 0.30 8.21 -9.64
N HIS A 222 1.35 8.09 -10.46
CA HIS A 222 2.65 7.58 -10.00
C HIS A 222 3.32 8.55 -9.01
N SER A 223 3.17 9.85 -9.23
CA SER A 223 3.61 10.88 -8.25
C SER A 223 2.91 10.75 -6.92
N ALA A 224 1.58 10.51 -6.93
CA ALA A 224 0.81 10.30 -5.71
C ALA A 224 1.25 9.02 -4.97
N ILE A 225 1.46 7.91 -5.68
CA ILE A 225 1.94 6.65 -5.10
C ILE A 225 3.39 6.78 -4.62
N THR A 226 4.25 7.52 -5.33
CA THR A 226 5.63 7.81 -4.89
C THR A 226 5.64 8.53 -3.53
N SER A 227 4.74 9.50 -3.34
CA SER A 227 4.54 10.21 -2.08
C SER A 227 4.07 9.25 -0.97
N ALA A 228 3.11 8.37 -1.27
CA ALA A 228 2.62 7.36 -0.35
C ALA A 228 3.72 6.39 0.09
N ILE A 229 4.55 5.90 -0.84
CA ILE A 229 5.69 4.99 -0.53
C ILE A 229 6.70 5.69 0.37
N GLY A 230 7.00 6.96 0.12
CA GLY A 230 7.88 7.76 0.98
C GLY A 230 7.34 7.88 2.40
N THR A 231 6.05 8.13 2.55
CA THR A 231 5.37 8.19 3.85
C THR A 231 5.34 6.81 4.53
N LEU A 232 5.04 5.76 3.76
CA LEU A 232 4.96 4.38 4.27
C LEU A 232 6.30 3.91 4.86
N LYS A 233 7.44 4.34 4.33
CA LYS A 233 8.77 4.01 4.86
C LYS A 233 8.99 4.50 6.29
N GLY A 234 8.25 5.51 6.74
CA GLY A 234 8.46 6.14 8.05
C GLY A 234 8.37 5.12 9.20
N PRO A 235 9.26 5.22 10.23
CA PRO A 235 9.30 4.26 11.35
C PRO A 235 8.05 4.31 12.24
N LEU A 236 7.24 5.36 12.12
CA LEU A 236 5.96 5.51 12.83
C LEU A 236 4.76 5.07 11.99
N HIS A 237 5.00 4.47 10.81
CA HIS A 237 3.97 3.99 9.89
C HIS A 237 4.33 2.58 9.38
N GLY A 238 4.54 2.36 8.10
CA GLY A 238 4.88 1.03 7.55
C GLY A 238 6.19 0.43 8.08
N GLY A 239 7.17 1.25 8.43
CA GLY A 239 8.38 0.81 9.11
C GLY A 239 8.14 0.15 10.48
N ALA A 240 6.94 0.31 11.07
CA ALA A 240 6.56 -0.38 12.29
C ALA A 240 6.51 -1.90 12.10
N ASN A 241 6.06 -2.39 10.94
CA ASN A 241 5.99 -3.83 10.64
C ASN A 241 7.38 -4.48 10.62
N GLU A 242 8.37 -3.79 10.05
CA GLU A 242 9.77 -4.24 10.08
C GLU A 242 10.28 -4.32 11.52
N ALA A 243 10.00 -3.32 12.35
CA ALA A 243 10.38 -3.31 13.75
C ALA A 243 9.69 -4.43 14.55
N VAL A 244 8.43 -4.75 14.25
CA VAL A 244 7.71 -5.89 14.85
C VAL A 244 8.36 -7.21 14.44
N ALA A 245 8.69 -7.41 13.17
CA ALA A 245 9.36 -8.60 12.70
C ALA A 245 10.73 -8.79 13.41
N GLN A 246 11.51 -7.72 13.53
CA GLN A 246 12.77 -7.72 14.24
C GLN A 246 12.59 -8.05 15.73
N MET A 247 11.55 -7.51 16.38
CA MET A 247 11.20 -7.82 17.77
C MET A 247 10.91 -9.31 17.94
N PHE A 248 10.16 -9.95 17.04
CA PHE A 248 9.91 -11.39 17.10
C PHE A 248 11.19 -12.22 16.93
N LEU A 249 12.09 -11.81 16.06
CA LEU A 249 13.40 -12.47 15.90
C LEU A 249 14.24 -12.35 17.17
N GLU A 250 14.25 -11.20 17.86
CA GLU A 250 14.93 -11.01 19.14
C GLU A 250 14.32 -11.87 20.26
N ILE A 251 12.99 -11.96 20.35
CA ILE A 251 12.29 -12.82 21.33
C ILE A 251 12.62 -14.29 21.05
N GLY A 252 12.58 -14.72 19.82
CA GLY A 252 13.00 -16.03 19.32
C GLY A 252 12.10 -17.21 19.73
N SER A 253 11.32 -17.12 20.81
CA SER A 253 10.33 -18.14 21.17
C SER A 253 9.25 -17.59 22.12
N PRO A 254 8.01 -18.13 22.12
CA PRO A 254 6.93 -17.69 23.00
C PRO A 254 7.31 -17.73 24.50
N ALA A 255 8.09 -18.72 24.92
CA ALA A 255 8.53 -18.87 26.31
C ALA A 255 9.40 -17.70 26.82
N LYS A 256 10.03 -16.94 25.93
CA LYS A 256 10.86 -15.78 26.26
C LYS A 256 10.11 -14.46 26.21
N ALA A 257 8.90 -14.45 25.66
CA ALA A 257 8.14 -13.22 25.37
C ALA A 257 7.86 -12.40 26.63
N GLU A 258 7.37 -13.02 27.70
CA GLU A 258 7.07 -12.31 28.95
C GLU A 258 8.30 -11.61 29.53
N ARG A 259 9.43 -12.31 29.61
CA ARG A 259 10.68 -11.75 30.11
C ARG A 259 11.13 -10.58 29.25
N TRP A 260 11.14 -10.73 27.93
CA TRP A 260 11.54 -9.69 26.99
C TRP A 260 10.67 -8.44 27.12
N VAL A 261 9.34 -8.60 27.26
CA VAL A 261 8.40 -7.49 27.47
C VAL A 261 8.69 -6.76 28.77
N ARG A 262 8.89 -7.49 29.89
CA ARG A 262 9.20 -6.89 31.20
C ARG A 262 10.51 -6.10 31.16
N GLU A 263 11.56 -6.65 30.56
CA GLU A 263 12.86 -5.98 30.40
C GLU A 263 12.75 -4.73 29.52
N SER A 264 11.99 -4.81 28.43
CA SER A 264 11.73 -3.68 27.54
C SER A 264 10.99 -2.54 28.22
N LEU A 265 9.94 -2.84 29.00
CA LEU A 265 9.20 -1.84 29.79
C LEU A 265 10.08 -1.21 30.87
N ALA A 266 10.88 -1.99 31.57
CA ALA A 266 11.80 -1.48 32.59
C ALA A 266 12.86 -0.53 32.04
N SER A 267 13.34 -0.80 30.82
CA SER A 267 14.29 0.05 30.09
C SER A 267 13.63 1.19 29.29
N LYS A 268 12.31 1.36 29.40
CA LYS A 268 11.50 2.31 28.59
C LYS A 268 11.69 2.14 27.09
N ARG A 269 12.02 0.94 26.65
CA ARG A 269 12.08 0.60 25.23
C ARG A 269 10.66 0.61 24.65
N ARG A 270 10.49 1.22 23.49
CA ARG A 270 9.22 1.17 22.77
C ARG A 270 8.95 -0.27 22.31
N ILE A 271 7.79 -0.81 22.64
CA ILE A 271 7.26 -2.07 22.12
C ILE A 271 6.38 -1.70 20.92
N MET A 272 6.60 -2.36 19.79
CA MET A 272 5.88 -2.09 18.54
C MET A 272 4.69 -3.03 18.42
#